data_4ff9445f5d4db7b1027eef358e7951d3
#
_entry.id   4ff9445f5d4db7b1027eef358e7951d3
#
_cell.length_a   1.000
_cell.length_b   1.000
_cell.length_c   1.000
_cell.angle_alpha   90.00
_cell.angle_beta   90.00
_cell.angle_gamma   90.00
#
_symmetry.space_group_name_H-M   'P 1'
#
loop_
_entity.id
_entity.type
_entity.pdbx_description
1 polymer ?
#
loop_
_entity_poly.entity_id
_entity_poly.type
_entity_poly.pdbx_seq_one_letter_code
_entity_poly.pdbx_strand_id
1 'polypeptide(L)'
;MAIFSFGKKKQTEGFEFKIHDTYSVKDSGSAVVTGMLNQGRFVPGTTAVCLDRDRNPLFRCRIQGIEQGTRILKIASADSQGDYGARYGLKLGGVSRQHIPEDGYLVSETPELLEALEEKGAAAPKAGEESGASAFAGSHLGHQENSHVLVVDPSKFHRGMPTDEKEENAGPLGREREDELAHLLEGEAIDREKLEPLTIQETIFLLCCFQLANRETKEAHYREKGQVIYETILEKLRNAPALYVIIDEGSTLPLITGDTVDVYTTRELAEKAVAFYSQQYRHLFIKEMPNGKTDLPGRIHLFHWFYYLGMERILVDNGSYQLAVNRRDLMPEAEEKVKKSQVPVVNPKLRFAMADYLEEARWHVSYPEREENMKNKKDRMDALLLRSQFLVPMKYEGGALKRGENQISFSENNSMKFPRIENNLGQYFIPMFTDWPEFRRGYRKEEWAAMVLDLRALI
;
A
#
# COMPACT_ATOMS: atom_id res chain seq x y z
N MET A 1 45.15 -7.55 32.91
CA MET A 1 44.11 -6.64 33.39
C MET A 1 43.31 -6.20 32.17
N ALA A 2 42.20 -6.86 31.90
CA ALA A 2 41.36 -6.57 30.74
C ALA A 2 40.20 -5.68 31.21
N ILE A 3 40.15 -4.44 30.72
CA ILE A 3 39.12 -3.46 31.03
C ILE A 3 37.94 -3.74 30.07
N PHE A 4 36.87 -4.29 30.62
CA PHE A 4 35.59 -4.38 29.92
C PHE A 4 34.98 -2.97 29.81
N SER A 5 34.94 -2.44 28.57
CA SER A 5 34.20 -1.24 28.24
C SER A 5 32.73 -1.60 28.18
N PHE A 6 31.93 -1.14 29.13
CA PHE A 6 30.49 -1.19 29.10
C PHE A 6 29.99 -0.26 27.95
N GLY A 7 29.36 -0.86 26.96
CA GLY A 7 28.73 -0.13 25.88
C GLY A 7 27.71 0.87 26.41
N LYS A 8 27.86 2.14 26.00
CA LYS A 8 26.90 3.20 26.24
C LYS A 8 25.50 2.75 25.82
N LYS A 9 24.54 2.70 26.76
CA LYS A 9 23.12 2.63 26.46
C LYS A 9 22.82 3.76 25.48
N LYS A 10 22.38 3.43 24.27
CA LYS A 10 21.82 4.43 23.34
C LYS A 10 20.62 5.06 24.02
N GLN A 11 20.74 6.32 24.40
CA GLN A 11 19.64 7.12 24.96
C GLN A 11 18.53 7.14 23.92
N THR A 12 17.32 6.76 24.32
CA THR A 12 16.10 7.02 23.59
C THR A 12 15.89 8.52 23.56
N GLU A 13 15.87 9.10 22.37
CA GLU A 13 15.41 10.50 22.21
C GLU A 13 13.90 10.53 22.44
N GLY A 14 13.38 11.66 22.95
CA GLY A 14 11.94 11.84 23.12
C GLY A 14 11.20 11.50 21.83
N PHE A 15 10.11 10.72 21.90
CA PHE A 15 9.35 10.30 20.74
C PHE A 15 7.85 10.59 20.92
N GLU A 16 7.16 10.76 19.80
CA GLU A 16 5.71 10.82 19.70
C GLU A 16 5.23 9.91 18.56
N PHE A 17 4.39 8.94 18.92
CA PHE A 17 3.78 8.00 18.00
C PHE A 17 2.26 8.19 18.02
N LYS A 18 1.64 8.53 16.89
CA LYS A 18 0.20 8.66 16.77
C LYS A 18 -0.41 7.29 16.48
N ILE A 19 -1.34 6.86 17.30
CA ILE A 19 -2.09 5.62 17.14
C ILE A 19 -3.17 5.85 16.07
N HIS A 20 -3.25 4.93 15.09
CA HIS A 20 -4.31 4.89 14.09
C HIS A 20 -5.26 3.74 14.35
N ASP A 21 -4.71 2.54 14.61
CA ASP A 21 -5.51 1.33 14.85
C ASP A 21 -4.98 0.53 16.03
N THR A 22 -5.89 -0.26 16.64
CA THR A 22 -5.59 -1.11 17.79
C THR A 22 -6.16 -2.51 17.60
N TYR A 23 -5.32 -3.52 17.82
CA TYR A 23 -5.66 -4.93 17.66
C TYR A 23 -5.44 -5.70 18.98
N SER A 24 -6.28 -6.70 19.24
CA SER A 24 -6.07 -7.66 20.32
C SER A 24 -5.17 -8.79 19.84
N VAL A 25 -4.20 -9.17 20.66
CA VAL A 25 -3.46 -10.42 20.44
C VAL A 25 -4.16 -11.52 21.23
N LYS A 26 -4.66 -12.57 20.54
CA LYS A 26 -5.30 -13.71 21.20
C LYS A 26 -4.35 -14.32 22.25
N ASP A 27 -4.88 -14.65 23.39
CA ASP A 27 -4.24 -15.39 24.50
C ASP A 27 -3.05 -14.72 25.21
N SER A 28 -2.72 -13.44 24.92
CA SER A 28 -1.55 -12.80 25.53
C SER A 28 -1.84 -11.62 26.44
N GLY A 29 -3.08 -11.18 26.57
CA GLY A 29 -3.42 -9.95 27.32
C GLY A 29 -2.70 -8.70 26.80
N SER A 30 -2.13 -8.75 25.59
CA SER A 30 -1.38 -7.69 24.96
C SER A 30 -2.19 -7.09 23.80
N ALA A 31 -1.96 -5.83 23.49
CA ALA A 31 -2.51 -5.17 22.32
C ALA A 31 -1.40 -4.84 21.30
N VAL A 32 -1.78 -4.76 20.04
CA VAL A 32 -0.95 -4.19 18.98
C VAL A 32 -1.60 -2.91 18.51
N VAL A 33 -0.84 -1.85 18.43
CA VAL A 33 -1.25 -0.59 17.84
C VAL A 33 -0.49 -0.36 16.54
N THR A 34 -1.16 0.16 15.52
CA THR A 34 -0.51 0.64 14.31
C THR A 34 -0.64 2.16 14.24
N GLY A 35 0.31 2.80 13.59
CA GLY A 35 0.29 4.24 13.51
C GLY A 35 1.58 4.83 12.93
N MET A 36 1.77 6.12 13.19
CA MET A 36 2.89 6.88 12.64
C MET A 36 3.75 7.49 13.75
N LEU A 37 5.06 7.33 13.63
CA LEU A 37 6.03 7.99 14.49
C LEU A 37 6.31 9.40 13.96
N ASN A 38 5.71 10.40 14.64
CA ASN A 38 5.79 11.80 14.23
C ASN A 38 7.16 12.41 14.51
N GLN A 39 7.80 12.00 15.62
CA GLN A 39 9.13 12.48 15.98
C GLN A 39 9.90 11.48 16.84
N GLY A 40 11.22 11.60 16.83
CA GLY A 40 12.13 10.87 17.70
C GLY A 40 12.39 9.43 17.23
N ARG A 41 12.89 8.62 18.18
CA ARG A 41 13.21 7.22 17.97
C ARG A 41 13.11 6.40 19.25
N PHE A 42 12.79 5.12 19.13
CA PHE A 42 12.74 4.19 20.26
C PHE A 42 13.09 2.75 19.87
N VAL A 43 13.30 1.91 20.87
CA VAL A 43 13.63 0.49 20.70
C VAL A 43 12.65 -0.40 21.47
N PRO A 44 12.52 -1.70 21.15
CA PRO A 44 11.76 -2.62 21.99
C PRO A 44 12.27 -2.58 23.43
N GLY A 45 11.34 -2.59 24.38
CA GLY A 45 11.63 -2.44 25.81
C GLY A 45 11.45 -1.01 26.35
N THR A 46 11.28 -0.01 25.46
CA THR A 46 10.99 1.37 25.85
C THR A 46 9.64 1.46 26.54
N THR A 47 9.56 2.21 27.63
CA THR A 47 8.32 2.61 28.30
C THR A 47 7.76 3.87 27.65
N ALA A 48 6.43 3.94 27.60
CA ALA A 48 5.68 5.03 27.00
C ALA A 48 4.46 5.39 27.86
N VAL A 49 4.02 6.62 27.77
CA VAL A 49 2.72 7.07 28.29
C VAL A 49 1.73 7.10 27.15
N CYS A 50 0.59 6.46 27.34
CA CYS A 50 -0.53 6.55 26.41
C CYS A 50 -1.38 7.77 26.75
N LEU A 51 -1.65 8.59 25.74
CA LEU A 51 -2.49 9.78 25.83
C LEU A 51 -3.75 9.58 25.00
N ASP A 52 -4.86 10.19 25.42
CA ASP A 52 -6.05 10.28 24.61
C ASP A 52 -5.89 11.31 23.46
N ARG A 53 -6.95 11.50 22.68
CA ARG A 53 -7.00 12.45 21.56
C ARG A 53 -6.74 13.89 22.01
N ASP A 54 -7.16 14.25 23.24
CA ASP A 54 -7.00 15.58 23.84
C ASP A 54 -5.68 15.73 24.61
N ARG A 55 -4.78 14.73 24.45
CA ARG A 55 -3.45 14.66 25.06
C ARG A 55 -3.45 14.49 26.58
N ASN A 56 -4.55 14.00 27.17
CA ASN A 56 -4.56 13.66 28.58
C ASN A 56 -3.89 12.30 28.82
N PRO A 57 -3.02 12.15 29.83
CA PRO A 57 -2.39 10.89 30.15
C PRO A 57 -3.41 9.88 30.72
N LEU A 58 -3.37 8.66 30.19
CA LEU A 58 -4.29 7.57 30.55
C LEU A 58 -3.61 6.46 31.36
N PHE A 59 -2.48 5.97 30.87
CA PHE A 59 -1.73 4.89 31.51
C PHE A 59 -0.30 4.80 30.95
N ARG A 60 0.52 4.04 31.67
CA ARG A 60 1.88 3.71 31.28
C ARG A 60 1.91 2.30 30.67
N CYS A 61 2.64 2.13 29.59
CA CYS A 61 2.80 0.83 28.92
C CYS A 61 4.25 0.60 28.46
N ARG A 62 4.56 -0.65 28.09
CA ARG A 62 5.87 -1.02 27.56
C ARG A 62 5.74 -1.48 26.13
N ILE A 63 6.55 -0.95 25.23
CA ILE A 63 6.65 -1.39 23.84
C ILE A 63 7.49 -2.66 23.81
N GLN A 64 6.86 -3.82 23.56
CA GLN A 64 7.50 -5.12 23.54
C GLN A 64 8.13 -5.48 22.19
N GLY A 65 7.51 -4.99 21.10
CA GLY A 65 7.94 -5.28 19.74
C GLY A 65 7.63 -4.13 18.80
N ILE A 66 8.41 -4.03 17.73
CA ILE A 66 8.28 -3.04 16.67
C ILE A 66 8.27 -3.79 15.35
N GLU A 67 7.29 -3.48 14.50
CA GLU A 67 7.17 -4.03 13.16
C GLU A 67 6.98 -2.95 12.13
N GLN A 68 7.43 -3.25 10.91
CA GLN A 68 7.18 -2.42 9.75
C GLN A 68 6.96 -3.33 8.54
N GLY A 69 5.72 -3.38 8.06
CA GLY A 69 5.33 -4.38 7.09
C GLY A 69 5.46 -5.78 7.67
N THR A 70 6.29 -6.62 7.07
CA THR A 70 6.57 -7.99 7.53
C THR A 70 7.88 -8.11 8.33
N ARG A 71 8.51 -7.00 8.68
CA ARG A 71 9.83 -6.99 9.34
C ARG A 71 9.72 -6.62 10.81
N ILE A 72 10.33 -7.45 11.66
CA ILE A 72 10.56 -7.10 13.07
C ILE A 72 11.79 -6.19 13.12
N LEU A 73 11.65 -5.05 13.76
CA LEU A 73 12.70 -4.04 13.83
C LEU A 73 13.29 -3.95 15.24
N LYS A 74 14.56 -3.58 15.28
CA LYS A 74 15.28 -3.29 16.54
C LYS A 74 15.18 -1.83 16.96
N ILE A 75 14.67 -0.95 16.08
CA ILE A 75 14.53 0.49 16.30
C ILE A 75 13.45 1.05 15.38
N ALA A 76 12.61 1.95 15.89
CA ALA A 76 11.76 2.84 15.11
C ALA A 76 12.37 4.24 15.07
N SER A 77 12.28 4.93 13.93
CA SER A 77 12.76 6.31 13.74
C SER A 77 11.76 7.10 12.90
N ALA A 78 11.51 8.35 13.29
CA ALA A 78 10.68 9.28 12.52
C ALA A 78 11.34 9.63 11.16
N ASP A 79 12.67 9.57 11.10
CA ASP A 79 13.44 9.81 9.87
C ASP A 79 13.53 8.59 8.95
N SER A 80 12.74 7.54 9.21
CA SER A 80 12.76 6.32 8.40
C SER A 80 12.38 6.63 6.97
N GLN A 81 13.32 6.37 6.05
CA GLN A 81 13.11 6.47 4.61
C GLN A 81 12.90 5.07 4.04
N GLY A 82 11.83 4.87 3.30
CA GLY A 82 11.49 3.59 2.71
C GLY A 82 10.01 3.52 2.36
N ASP A 83 9.56 2.38 1.86
CA ASP A 83 8.19 2.18 1.39
C ASP A 83 7.10 2.43 2.46
N TYR A 84 7.44 2.29 3.72
CA TYR A 84 6.53 2.48 4.85
C TYR A 84 6.75 3.81 5.60
N GLY A 85 7.79 4.58 5.24
CA GLY A 85 8.14 5.81 5.95
C GLY A 85 8.31 5.58 7.45
N ALA A 86 7.70 6.43 8.28
CA ALA A 86 7.72 6.33 9.75
C ALA A 86 6.52 5.55 10.34
N ARG A 87 5.88 4.67 9.57
CA ARG A 87 4.75 3.84 10.03
C ARG A 87 5.24 2.55 10.65
N TYR A 88 4.62 2.19 11.79
CA TYR A 88 5.00 1.02 12.56
C TYR A 88 3.78 0.32 13.17
N GLY A 89 3.90 -0.99 13.39
CA GLY A 89 3.10 -1.76 14.32
C GLY A 89 3.87 -1.93 15.63
N LEU A 90 3.22 -1.66 16.77
CA LEU A 90 3.84 -1.75 18.09
C LEU A 90 3.06 -2.73 18.97
N LYS A 91 3.74 -3.75 19.48
CA LYS A 91 3.17 -4.63 20.51
C LYS A 91 3.35 -4.00 21.87
N LEU A 92 2.24 -3.77 22.59
CA LEU A 92 2.21 -3.20 23.91
C LEU A 92 2.00 -4.28 24.97
N GLY A 93 2.87 -4.34 25.96
CA GLY A 93 2.79 -5.28 27.06
C GLY A 93 1.93 -4.75 28.21
N GLY A 94 1.11 -5.65 28.79
CA GLY A 94 0.33 -5.35 29.96
C GLY A 94 -0.90 -4.46 29.71
N VAL A 95 -1.32 -4.30 28.48
CA VAL A 95 -2.46 -3.44 28.11
C VAL A 95 -3.39 -4.18 27.17
N SER A 96 -4.66 -4.22 27.48
CA SER A 96 -5.69 -4.77 26.60
C SER A 96 -6.22 -3.69 25.65
N ARG A 97 -6.70 -4.11 24.47
CA ARG A 97 -7.24 -3.22 23.42
C ARG A 97 -8.25 -2.21 23.93
N GLN A 98 -9.14 -2.63 24.81
CA GLN A 98 -10.22 -1.78 25.33
C GLN A 98 -9.76 -0.56 26.16
N HIS A 99 -8.49 -0.54 26.57
CA HIS A 99 -7.94 0.58 27.32
C HIS A 99 -7.18 1.58 26.44
N ILE A 100 -6.97 1.24 25.16
CA ILE A 100 -6.24 2.09 24.22
C ILE A 100 -7.25 2.98 23.51
N PRO A 101 -7.08 4.31 23.56
CA PRO A 101 -7.99 5.24 22.91
C PRO A 101 -7.85 5.17 21.39
N GLU A 102 -8.93 5.38 20.70
CA GLU A 102 -8.92 5.66 19.26
C GLU A 102 -8.29 7.05 19.04
N ASP A 103 -7.44 7.17 18.01
CA ASP A 103 -6.71 8.41 17.70
C ASP A 103 -5.81 8.96 18.85
N GLY A 104 -5.37 8.09 19.75
CA GLY A 104 -4.49 8.47 20.85
C GLY A 104 -3.01 8.57 20.43
N TYR A 105 -2.16 8.78 21.44
CA TYR A 105 -0.72 8.89 21.24
C TYR A 105 0.05 8.02 22.22
N LEU A 106 1.22 7.54 21.81
CA LEU A 106 2.26 7.03 22.69
C LEU A 106 3.43 7.99 22.68
N VAL A 107 3.81 8.46 23.85
CA VAL A 107 4.89 9.44 23.99
C VAL A 107 5.94 8.97 24.98
N SER A 108 7.13 9.55 24.89
CA SER A 108 8.17 9.35 25.90
C SER A 108 7.69 9.78 27.27
N GLU A 109 8.13 9.07 28.31
CA GLU A 109 7.88 9.45 29.69
C GLU A 109 8.56 10.79 29.99
N THR A 110 7.81 11.72 30.57
CA THR A 110 8.33 12.96 31.18
C THR A 110 7.88 13.03 32.63
N PRO A 111 8.62 13.76 33.50
CA PRO A 111 8.23 13.90 34.91
C PRO A 111 6.80 14.42 35.08
N GLU A 112 6.39 15.38 34.27
CA GLU A 112 5.06 16.01 34.33
C GLU A 112 3.94 15.02 33.96
N LEU A 113 4.17 14.13 32.95
CA LEU A 113 3.21 13.12 32.58
C LEU A 113 3.09 12.00 33.63
N LEU A 114 4.18 11.66 34.28
CA LEU A 114 4.17 10.67 35.36
C LEU A 114 3.46 11.20 36.60
N GLU A 115 3.69 12.47 37.00
CA GLU A 115 3.00 13.14 38.07
C GLU A 115 1.49 13.25 37.83
N ALA A 116 1.08 13.60 36.59
CA ALA A 116 -0.32 13.65 36.21
C ALA A 116 -1.02 12.26 36.21
N LEU A 117 -0.27 11.17 35.96
CA LEU A 117 -0.79 9.79 36.12
C LEU A 117 -0.95 9.40 37.58
N GLU A 118 -0.02 9.79 38.46
CA GLU A 118 -0.08 9.53 39.91
C GLU A 118 -1.26 10.27 40.56
N GLU A 119 -1.49 11.53 40.21
CA GLU A 119 -2.64 12.30 40.67
C GLU A 119 -4.00 11.70 40.29
N LYS A 120 -4.07 11.07 39.11
CA LYS A 120 -5.29 10.37 38.63
C LYS A 120 -5.50 8.97 39.25
N GLY A 121 -4.57 8.47 40.07
CA GLY A 121 -4.65 7.13 40.66
C GLY A 121 -4.64 6.00 39.62
N ALA A 122 -4.14 6.27 38.43
CA ALA A 122 -4.10 5.33 37.29
C ALA A 122 -2.96 4.32 37.49
N ALA A 123 -3.17 3.31 38.33
CA ALA A 123 -2.32 2.12 38.36
C ALA A 123 -2.42 1.41 37.00
N ALA A 124 -1.26 0.93 36.49
CA ALA A 124 -1.23 0.09 35.29
C ALA A 124 -2.25 -1.04 35.41
N PRO A 125 -3.07 -1.30 34.37
CA PRO A 125 -4.02 -2.40 34.39
C PRO A 125 -3.23 -3.70 34.58
N LYS A 126 -3.52 -4.43 35.65
CA LYS A 126 -2.87 -5.71 35.98
C LYS A 126 -3.25 -6.73 34.92
N ALA A 127 -2.32 -7.11 34.06
CA ALA A 127 -2.41 -8.32 33.26
C ALA A 127 -1.93 -9.48 34.11
N GLY A 128 -2.66 -10.59 34.06
CA GLY A 128 -2.24 -11.85 34.65
C GLY A 128 -0.87 -12.27 34.14
N GLU A 129 0.00 -12.66 35.08
CA GLU A 129 1.29 -13.25 34.76
C GLU A 129 1.06 -14.54 33.98
N GLU A 130 1.59 -14.63 32.78
CA GLU A 130 2.24 -15.85 32.30
C GLU A 130 3.09 -15.60 31.05
N SER A 131 4.16 -16.33 31.04
CA SER A 131 5.36 -16.34 30.25
C SER A 131 5.18 -16.51 28.73
N GLY A 132 6.06 -15.88 27.96
CA GLY A 132 6.71 -16.58 26.84
C GLY A 132 6.20 -16.28 25.44
N ALA A 133 7.12 -15.78 24.65
CA ALA A 133 7.29 -15.99 23.22
C ALA A 133 6.22 -15.45 22.26
N SER A 134 6.67 -14.44 21.56
CA SER A 134 6.40 -14.08 20.15
C SER A 134 5.20 -14.73 19.47
N ALA A 135 4.16 -13.95 19.28
CA ALA A 135 3.05 -14.33 18.41
C ALA A 135 2.83 -13.28 17.32
N PHE A 136 3.43 -13.56 16.15
CA PHE A 136 2.93 -13.04 14.90
C PHE A 136 2.63 -14.21 13.97
N ALA A 137 1.38 -14.55 13.85
CA ALA A 137 0.91 -15.46 12.82
C ALA A 137 -0.48 -15.02 12.38
N GLY A 138 -0.60 -14.99 11.07
CA GLY A 138 -1.76 -14.86 10.23
C GLY A 138 -3.12 -14.82 10.91
N SER A 139 -3.83 -13.74 10.65
CA SER A 139 -5.22 -13.59 11.01
C SER A 139 -6.05 -14.79 10.58
N HIS A 140 -6.40 -15.67 11.50
CA HIS A 140 -7.58 -16.49 11.32
C HIS A 140 -8.80 -15.56 11.33
N LEU A 141 -9.47 -15.48 10.19
CA LEU A 141 -10.83 -14.97 10.07
C LEU A 141 -11.78 -15.90 10.87
N GLY A 142 -11.80 -15.69 12.18
CA GLY A 142 -12.80 -16.28 13.05
C GLY A 142 -13.85 -15.22 13.33
N HIS A 143 -15.10 -15.51 13.01
CA HIS A 143 -16.23 -14.74 13.46
C HIS A 143 -16.10 -14.45 14.96
N GLN A 144 -15.96 -13.18 15.32
CA GLN A 144 -16.19 -12.70 16.67
C GLN A 144 -17.33 -11.70 16.62
N GLU A 145 -18.48 -12.16 17.14
CA GLU A 145 -19.57 -11.31 17.56
C GLU A 145 -19.07 -10.35 18.65
N ASN A 146 -19.41 -9.06 18.53
CA ASN A 146 -19.14 -7.94 19.43
C ASN A 146 -17.83 -7.15 19.22
N SER A 147 -17.52 -6.76 18.00
CA SER A 147 -16.83 -5.49 17.74
C SER A 147 -17.90 -4.44 17.39
N HIS A 148 -17.81 -3.22 17.91
CA HIS A 148 -18.60 -2.09 17.43
C HIS A 148 -18.21 -1.82 15.98
N VAL A 149 -18.80 -2.56 15.05
CA VAL A 149 -18.62 -2.36 13.62
C VAL A 149 -19.46 -1.15 13.26
N LEU A 150 -18.85 -0.13 12.70
CA LEU A 150 -19.57 1.02 12.17
C LEU A 150 -20.55 0.54 11.10
N VAL A 151 -21.87 0.67 11.40
CA VAL A 151 -22.91 0.41 10.42
C VAL A 151 -23.08 1.65 9.58
N VAL A 152 -22.87 1.53 8.29
CA VAL A 152 -22.85 2.65 7.36
C VAL A 152 -23.90 2.49 6.26
N ASP A 153 -24.37 3.60 5.75
CA ASP A 153 -25.30 3.64 4.62
C ASP A 153 -24.51 3.37 3.32
N PRO A 154 -24.81 2.26 2.61
CA PRO A 154 -24.07 1.88 1.40
C PRO A 154 -24.06 2.96 0.34
N SER A 155 -25.12 3.78 0.25
CA SER A 155 -25.22 4.86 -0.73
C SER A 155 -24.12 5.92 -0.57
N LYS A 156 -23.49 5.99 0.60
CA LYS A 156 -22.39 6.91 0.89
C LYS A 156 -21.00 6.35 0.59
N PHE A 157 -20.87 5.04 0.41
CA PHE A 157 -19.57 4.33 0.40
C PHE A 157 -19.08 3.86 -0.95
N HIS A 158 -19.99 3.64 -1.90
CA HIS A 158 -19.60 3.24 -3.26
C HIS A 158 -19.70 4.42 -4.25
N ARG A 159 -19.83 5.62 -3.70
CA ARG A 159 -19.88 6.82 -4.51
C ARG A 159 -18.48 7.21 -4.94
N GLY A 160 -18.24 7.23 -6.23
CA GLY A 160 -17.03 7.83 -6.79
C GLY A 160 -16.87 9.29 -6.33
N MET A 161 -15.67 9.80 -6.38
CA MET A 161 -15.39 11.19 -6.07
C MET A 161 -16.23 12.09 -6.99
N PRO A 162 -16.97 13.10 -6.46
CA PRO A 162 -17.72 14.01 -7.29
C PRO A 162 -16.76 14.80 -8.18
N THR A 163 -17.12 14.97 -9.43
CA THR A 163 -16.45 15.92 -10.32
C THR A 163 -16.89 17.33 -9.95
N ASP A 164 -15.99 18.30 -10.03
CA ASP A 164 -16.23 19.70 -9.67
C ASP A 164 -17.24 20.41 -10.62
N GLU A 165 -17.91 19.68 -11.51
CA GLU A 165 -18.90 20.18 -12.49
C GLU A 165 -20.09 20.92 -11.88
N LYS A 166 -20.23 20.93 -10.55
CA LYS A 166 -21.38 21.54 -9.85
C LYS A 166 -21.06 22.77 -9.00
N GLU A 167 -19.82 23.15 -8.87
CA GLU A 167 -19.49 24.41 -8.25
C GLU A 167 -19.67 25.53 -9.28
N GLU A 168 -20.62 26.46 -9.03
CA GLU A 168 -20.92 27.59 -9.88
C GLU A 168 -19.75 28.56 -10.12
N ASN A 169 -18.59 28.28 -9.60
CA ASN A 169 -17.40 29.10 -9.68
C ASN A 169 -16.20 28.29 -10.15
N ALA A 170 -15.83 28.50 -11.39
CA ALA A 170 -14.55 28.16 -12.00
C ALA A 170 -14.04 26.72 -11.72
N GLY A 171 -13.90 25.91 -12.76
CA GLY A 171 -13.20 24.63 -12.70
C GLY A 171 -11.76 24.77 -12.14
N PRO A 172 -11.03 23.67 -11.93
CA PRO A 172 -9.72 23.65 -11.29
C PRO A 172 -8.68 24.61 -11.88
N LEU A 173 -8.84 24.99 -13.14
CA LEU A 173 -7.93 25.93 -13.85
C LEU A 173 -8.35 27.39 -13.73
N GLY A 174 -9.59 27.67 -13.34
CA GLY A 174 -10.17 29.02 -13.36
C GLY A 174 -10.65 29.42 -14.76
N ARG A 175 -11.77 30.17 -14.81
CA ARG A 175 -12.48 30.54 -16.09
C ARG A 175 -11.56 31.22 -17.09
N GLU A 176 -10.77 32.18 -16.67
CA GLU A 176 -9.87 32.92 -17.57
C GLU A 176 -8.91 31.97 -18.30
N ARG A 177 -8.33 31.00 -17.57
CA ARG A 177 -7.42 30.02 -18.14
C ARG A 177 -8.13 28.99 -19.02
N GLU A 178 -9.33 28.58 -18.65
CA GLU A 178 -10.16 27.70 -19.46
C GLU A 178 -10.56 28.34 -20.78
N ASP A 179 -10.95 29.64 -20.76
CA ASP A 179 -11.28 30.41 -21.95
C ASP A 179 -10.06 30.57 -22.87
N GLU A 180 -8.89 30.90 -22.32
CA GLU A 180 -7.64 30.94 -23.10
C GLU A 180 -7.32 29.58 -23.78
N LEU A 181 -7.47 28.48 -23.05
CA LEU A 181 -7.23 27.14 -23.59
C LEU A 181 -8.26 26.75 -24.65
N ALA A 182 -9.51 27.14 -24.46
CA ALA A 182 -10.59 26.87 -25.42
C ALA A 182 -10.31 27.41 -26.82
N HIS A 183 -9.60 28.55 -26.94
CA HIS A 183 -9.16 29.07 -28.23
C HIS A 183 -8.18 28.16 -28.99
N LEU A 184 -7.47 27.24 -28.31
CA LEU A 184 -6.64 26.23 -28.97
C LEU A 184 -7.47 25.17 -29.72
N LEU A 185 -8.77 25.11 -29.44
CA LEU A 185 -9.69 24.18 -30.10
C LEU A 185 -10.15 24.68 -31.49
N GLU A 186 -9.97 25.96 -31.77
CA GLU A 186 -10.33 26.56 -33.03
C GLU A 186 -9.40 26.08 -34.17
N GLY A 187 -9.92 25.98 -35.38
CA GLY A 187 -9.18 25.57 -36.57
C GLY A 187 -9.28 24.05 -36.87
N GLU A 188 -8.82 23.67 -38.07
CA GLU A 188 -8.95 22.29 -38.59
C GLU A 188 -7.97 21.28 -37.96
N ALA A 189 -6.78 21.73 -37.50
CA ALA A 189 -5.75 20.92 -36.90
C ALA A 189 -5.27 21.51 -35.57
N ILE A 190 -4.81 20.65 -34.67
CA ILE A 190 -4.15 21.08 -33.44
C ILE A 190 -2.65 20.90 -33.58
N ASP A 191 -1.90 21.95 -33.28
CA ASP A 191 -0.44 21.94 -33.32
C ASP A 191 0.12 21.35 -32.02
N ARG A 192 0.86 20.26 -32.15
CA ARG A 192 1.49 19.59 -31.01
C ARG A 192 2.44 20.49 -30.23
N GLU A 193 3.15 21.39 -30.92
CA GLU A 193 4.06 22.33 -30.28
C GLU A 193 3.34 23.27 -29.29
N LYS A 194 2.07 23.58 -29.55
CA LYS A 194 1.23 24.37 -28.63
C LYS A 194 0.78 23.58 -27.39
N LEU A 195 0.75 22.26 -27.47
CA LEU A 195 0.38 21.39 -26.35
C LEU A 195 1.57 21.11 -25.41
N GLU A 196 2.82 21.18 -25.90
CA GLU A 196 4.00 20.88 -25.10
C GLU A 196 4.13 21.70 -23.81
N PRO A 197 3.93 23.05 -23.81
CA PRO A 197 4.07 23.86 -22.61
C PRO A 197 2.93 23.69 -21.60
N LEU A 198 1.82 23.06 -22.00
CA LEU A 198 0.67 22.88 -21.13
C LEU A 198 0.94 21.84 -20.04
N THR A 199 0.29 22.02 -18.90
CA THR A 199 0.27 21.00 -17.84
C THR A 199 -0.55 19.79 -18.28
N ILE A 200 -0.44 18.67 -17.54
CA ILE A 200 -1.28 17.49 -17.80
C ILE A 200 -2.77 17.84 -17.62
N GLN A 201 -3.11 18.59 -16.56
CA GLN A 201 -4.49 19.04 -16.30
C GLN A 201 -5.06 19.89 -17.44
N GLU A 202 -4.31 20.88 -17.91
CA GLU A 202 -4.72 21.70 -19.06
C GLU A 202 -4.93 20.87 -20.33
N THR A 203 -4.06 19.88 -20.55
CA THR A 203 -4.20 19.00 -21.71
C THR A 203 -5.39 18.06 -21.59
N ILE A 204 -5.71 17.58 -20.37
CA ILE A 204 -6.93 16.78 -20.10
C ILE A 204 -8.18 17.64 -20.29
N PHE A 205 -8.18 18.89 -19.81
CA PHE A 205 -9.28 19.84 -20.04
C PHE A 205 -9.60 19.99 -21.53
N LEU A 206 -8.58 20.23 -22.36
CA LEU A 206 -8.77 20.32 -23.81
C LEU A 206 -9.38 19.03 -24.38
N LEU A 207 -8.93 17.85 -23.94
CA LEU A 207 -9.50 16.59 -24.40
C LEU A 207 -10.97 16.46 -24.01
N CYS A 208 -11.36 16.90 -22.81
CA CYS A 208 -12.75 16.91 -22.35
C CYS A 208 -13.61 17.83 -23.24
N CYS A 209 -13.11 19.02 -23.57
CA CYS A 209 -13.81 19.94 -24.47
C CYS A 209 -14.03 19.32 -25.85
N PHE A 210 -13.01 18.65 -26.43
CA PHE A 210 -13.18 17.94 -27.70
C PHE A 210 -14.18 16.80 -27.64
N GLN A 211 -14.18 16.04 -26.57
CA GLN A 211 -15.15 14.97 -26.38
C GLN A 211 -16.57 15.49 -26.31
N LEU A 212 -16.79 16.64 -25.66
CA LEU A 212 -18.08 17.29 -25.62
C LEU A 212 -18.50 17.77 -27.02
N ALA A 213 -17.66 18.54 -27.71
CA ALA A 213 -17.91 19.01 -29.05
C ALA A 213 -18.20 17.86 -30.03
N ASN A 214 -17.44 16.76 -29.96
CA ASN A 214 -17.68 15.60 -30.82
C ASN A 214 -18.97 14.84 -30.52
N ARG A 215 -19.49 14.92 -29.30
CA ARG A 215 -20.85 14.40 -29.00
C ARG A 215 -21.95 15.15 -29.71
N GLU A 216 -21.78 16.47 -29.85
CA GLU A 216 -22.77 17.36 -30.48
C GLU A 216 -22.72 17.32 -32.00
N THR A 217 -21.52 17.41 -32.59
CA THR A 217 -21.37 17.65 -34.04
C THR A 217 -20.85 16.45 -34.83
N LYS A 218 -20.20 15.48 -34.19
CA LYS A 218 -19.66 14.22 -34.77
C LYS A 218 -18.77 14.41 -36.01
N GLU A 219 -17.99 15.47 -36.05
CA GLU A 219 -17.09 15.76 -37.17
C GLU A 219 -15.80 14.98 -37.10
N ALA A 220 -15.32 14.45 -38.22
CA ALA A 220 -14.16 13.57 -38.29
C ALA A 220 -12.86 14.21 -37.71
N HIS A 221 -12.66 15.52 -37.95
CA HIS A 221 -11.50 16.25 -37.48
C HIS A 221 -11.41 16.33 -35.94
N TYR A 222 -12.54 16.27 -35.21
CA TYR A 222 -12.52 16.20 -33.74
C TYR A 222 -11.89 14.92 -33.23
N ARG A 223 -12.07 13.81 -33.95
CA ARG A 223 -11.44 12.54 -33.59
C ARG A 223 -9.92 12.60 -33.77
N GLU A 224 -9.45 13.19 -34.87
CA GLU A 224 -8.02 13.33 -35.14
C GLU A 224 -7.32 14.23 -34.13
N LYS A 225 -7.92 15.38 -33.84
CA LYS A 225 -7.41 16.30 -32.80
C LYS A 225 -7.42 15.63 -31.43
N GLY A 226 -8.50 14.96 -31.06
CA GLY A 226 -8.60 14.23 -29.81
C GLY A 226 -7.51 13.17 -29.66
N GLN A 227 -7.16 12.49 -30.76
CA GLN A 227 -6.07 11.52 -30.77
C GLN A 227 -4.72 12.16 -30.48
N VAL A 228 -4.42 13.31 -31.12
CA VAL A 228 -3.16 14.06 -30.88
C VAL A 228 -3.04 14.51 -29.41
N ILE A 229 -4.15 15.04 -28.85
CA ILE A 229 -4.17 15.47 -27.45
C ILE A 229 -3.99 14.27 -26.52
N TYR A 230 -4.68 13.16 -26.77
CA TYR A 230 -4.57 11.94 -25.97
C TYR A 230 -3.13 11.39 -25.97
N GLU A 231 -2.51 11.30 -27.12
CA GLU A 231 -1.11 10.87 -27.24
C GLU A 231 -0.13 11.79 -26.49
N THR A 232 -0.40 13.11 -26.54
CA THR A 232 0.39 14.09 -25.77
C THR A 232 0.23 13.89 -24.27
N ILE A 233 -1.00 13.62 -23.79
CA ILE A 233 -1.24 13.31 -22.37
C ILE A 233 -0.47 12.04 -21.95
N LEU A 234 -0.54 10.98 -22.76
CA LEU A 234 0.20 9.74 -22.48
C LEU A 234 1.71 9.98 -22.40
N GLU A 235 2.26 10.81 -23.28
CA GLU A 235 3.67 11.18 -23.25
C GLU A 235 4.03 11.99 -22.02
N LYS A 236 3.21 12.97 -21.65
CA LYS A 236 3.40 13.77 -20.44
C LYS A 236 3.32 12.89 -19.18
N LEU A 237 2.36 11.95 -19.10
CA LEU A 237 2.26 11.01 -17.98
C LEU A 237 3.47 10.09 -17.87
N ARG A 238 4.03 9.61 -19.01
CA ARG A 238 5.24 8.79 -19.00
C ARG A 238 6.48 9.55 -18.53
N ASN A 239 6.55 10.85 -18.83
CA ASN A 239 7.68 11.72 -18.56
C ASN A 239 7.52 12.58 -17.30
N ALA A 240 6.37 12.52 -16.64
CA ALA A 240 6.15 13.25 -15.40
C ALA A 240 7.23 12.88 -14.35
N PRO A 241 7.85 13.85 -13.68
CA PRO A 241 8.92 13.57 -12.72
C PRO A 241 8.43 12.78 -11.51
N ALA A 242 7.20 13.03 -11.09
CA ALA A 242 6.51 12.30 -10.04
C ALA A 242 5.00 12.31 -10.30
N LEU A 243 4.33 11.28 -9.81
CA LEU A 243 2.87 11.16 -9.74
C LEU A 243 2.49 10.73 -8.32
N TYR A 244 1.26 11.00 -7.93
CA TYR A 244 0.78 10.72 -6.58
C TYR A 244 -0.26 9.61 -6.61
N VAL A 245 -0.13 8.65 -5.70
CA VAL A 245 -1.05 7.51 -5.57
C VAL A 245 -1.57 7.45 -4.15
N ILE A 246 -2.85 7.22 -4.00
CA ILE A 246 -3.45 6.99 -2.68
C ILE A 246 -3.25 5.53 -2.30
N ILE A 247 -2.70 5.32 -1.11
CA ILE A 247 -2.46 3.98 -0.55
C ILE A 247 -3.44 3.74 0.58
N ASP A 248 -4.10 2.60 0.54
CA ASP A 248 -4.89 2.09 1.67
C ASP A 248 -3.94 1.50 2.74
N GLU A 249 -4.02 2.01 3.97
CA GLU A 249 -3.13 1.56 5.06
C GLU A 249 -3.37 0.10 5.43
N GLY A 250 -4.61 -0.36 5.33
CA GLY A 250 -4.95 -1.73 5.64
C GLY A 250 -4.29 -2.74 4.71
N SER A 251 -4.33 -2.51 3.41
CA SER A 251 -3.74 -3.39 2.40
C SER A 251 -2.27 -3.05 2.12
N THR A 252 -1.83 -1.82 2.39
CA THR A 252 -0.55 -1.23 1.96
C THR A 252 -0.36 -1.17 0.44
N LEU A 253 -1.47 -1.20 -0.28
CA LEU A 253 -1.53 -1.19 -1.75
C LEU A 253 -2.30 0.06 -2.24
N PRO A 254 -2.19 0.42 -3.52
CA PRO A 254 -2.99 1.49 -4.08
C PRO A 254 -4.47 1.23 -3.89
N LEU A 255 -5.21 2.26 -3.47
CA LEU A 255 -6.66 2.20 -3.30
C LEU A 255 -7.32 1.82 -4.62
N ILE A 256 -8.16 0.78 -4.58
CA ILE A 256 -8.94 0.32 -5.72
C ILE A 256 -10.35 0.91 -5.63
N THR A 257 -10.75 1.61 -6.68
CA THR A 257 -12.10 2.17 -6.80
C THR A 257 -12.83 1.44 -7.94
N GLY A 258 -13.60 0.44 -7.59
CA GLY A 258 -14.21 -0.48 -8.57
C GLY A 258 -13.17 -1.37 -9.26
N ASP A 259 -12.79 -1.05 -10.49
CA ASP A 259 -11.74 -1.75 -11.24
C ASP A 259 -10.60 -0.80 -11.67
N THR A 260 -10.55 0.40 -11.08
CA THR A 260 -9.56 1.43 -11.37
C THR A 260 -8.64 1.69 -10.19
N VAL A 261 -7.47 2.22 -10.48
CA VAL A 261 -6.57 2.85 -9.51
C VAL A 261 -6.46 4.33 -9.85
N ASP A 262 -6.54 5.19 -8.84
CA ASP A 262 -6.45 6.62 -9.02
C ASP A 262 -4.99 7.08 -8.98
N VAL A 263 -4.62 7.92 -9.96
CA VAL A 263 -3.32 8.57 -10.07
C VAL A 263 -3.51 10.06 -10.18
N TYR A 264 -2.80 10.82 -9.39
CA TYR A 264 -2.91 12.27 -9.35
C TYR A 264 -1.64 12.94 -9.86
N THR A 265 -1.83 13.99 -10.65
CA THR A 265 -0.72 14.76 -11.23
C THR A 265 -0.13 15.77 -10.26
N THR A 266 -0.90 16.17 -9.24
CA THR A 266 -0.44 17.05 -8.16
C THR A 266 -0.79 16.48 -6.78
N ARG A 267 -0.04 16.92 -5.77
CA ARG A 267 -0.28 16.53 -4.37
C ARG A 267 -1.62 17.07 -3.87
N GLU A 268 -1.99 18.28 -4.27
CA GLU A 268 -3.22 18.95 -3.84
C GLU A 268 -4.47 18.18 -4.30
N LEU A 269 -4.46 17.65 -5.53
CA LEU A 269 -5.54 16.79 -6.04
C LEU A 269 -5.63 15.48 -5.25
N ALA A 270 -4.48 14.88 -4.95
CA ALA A 270 -4.44 13.68 -4.12
C ALA A 270 -4.93 13.94 -2.68
N GLU A 271 -4.62 15.11 -2.10
CA GLU A 271 -5.09 15.51 -0.77
C GLU A 271 -6.62 15.71 -0.72
N LYS A 272 -7.20 16.33 -1.75
CA LYS A 272 -8.66 16.43 -1.90
C LYS A 272 -9.32 15.04 -1.95
N ALA A 273 -8.75 14.13 -2.71
CA ALA A 273 -9.26 12.77 -2.83
C ALA A 273 -9.12 11.97 -1.51
N VAL A 274 -8.00 12.07 -0.82
CA VAL A 274 -7.84 11.48 0.52
C VAL A 274 -8.88 12.03 1.48
N ALA A 275 -9.11 13.34 1.49
CA ALA A 275 -10.13 13.96 2.34
C ALA A 275 -11.54 13.42 2.03
N PHE A 276 -11.85 13.19 0.75
CA PHE A 276 -13.13 12.61 0.33
C PHE A 276 -13.26 11.13 0.76
N TYR A 277 -12.28 10.28 0.42
CA TYR A 277 -12.35 8.86 0.73
C TYR A 277 -12.20 8.56 2.22
N SER A 278 -11.52 9.41 2.99
CA SER A 278 -11.44 9.27 4.45
C SER A 278 -12.80 9.45 5.15
N GLN A 279 -13.75 10.16 4.52
CA GLN A 279 -15.14 10.22 5.01
C GLN A 279 -15.85 8.85 4.97
N GLN A 280 -15.29 7.91 4.23
CA GLN A 280 -15.74 6.52 4.17
C GLN A 280 -15.07 5.63 5.25
N TYR A 281 -14.49 6.23 6.27
CA TYR A 281 -13.75 5.53 7.34
C TYR A 281 -12.58 4.70 6.81
N ARG A 282 -11.96 5.11 5.70
CA ARG A 282 -10.74 4.52 5.17
C ARG A 282 -9.53 5.26 5.72
N HIS A 283 -8.52 4.51 6.13
CA HIS A 283 -7.22 5.06 6.52
C HIS A 283 -6.31 5.08 5.29
N LEU A 284 -6.04 6.28 4.81
CA LEU A 284 -5.37 6.50 3.52
C LEU A 284 -4.18 7.43 3.66
N PHE A 285 -3.19 7.23 2.81
CA PHE A 285 -2.09 8.17 2.68
C PHE A 285 -1.65 8.35 1.24
N ILE A 286 -1.02 9.48 0.97
CA ILE A 286 -0.50 9.81 -0.34
C ILE A 286 0.94 9.31 -0.43
N LYS A 287 1.21 8.54 -1.48
CA LYS A 287 2.55 8.12 -1.85
C LYS A 287 2.97 8.85 -3.11
N GLU A 288 4.05 9.63 -3.00
CA GLU A 288 4.72 10.21 -4.16
C GLU A 288 5.55 9.12 -4.85
N MET A 289 5.26 8.89 -6.12
CA MET A 289 5.91 7.89 -6.94
C MET A 289 6.79 8.57 -7.97
N PRO A 290 8.12 8.45 -7.87
CA PRO A 290 9.02 8.89 -8.92
C PRO A 290 8.72 8.13 -10.20
N ASN A 291 8.45 8.85 -11.27
CA ASN A 291 8.00 8.26 -12.53
C ASN A 291 9.03 8.37 -13.66
N GLY A 292 10.11 9.12 -13.47
CA GLY A 292 11.18 9.27 -14.45
C GLY A 292 12.10 8.04 -14.57
N LYS A 293 13.00 8.04 -15.53
CA LYS A 293 14.10 7.06 -15.62
C LYS A 293 14.94 7.20 -14.35
N THR A 294 14.82 6.25 -13.44
CA THR A 294 15.65 6.21 -12.25
C THR A 294 16.83 5.28 -12.50
N ASP A 295 18.04 5.80 -12.46
CA ASP A 295 19.30 5.02 -12.51
C ASP A 295 19.56 4.27 -11.18
N LEU A 296 18.61 4.33 -10.23
CA LEU A 296 18.75 3.70 -8.94
C LEU A 296 18.32 2.24 -9.02
N PRO A 297 19.20 1.29 -8.69
CA PRO A 297 18.87 -0.14 -8.68
C PRO A 297 17.71 -0.42 -7.71
N GLY A 298 16.71 -1.16 -8.18
CA GLY A 298 15.59 -1.65 -7.36
C GLY A 298 14.37 -0.74 -7.25
N ARG A 299 14.35 0.43 -7.89
CA ARG A 299 13.11 1.22 -8.04
C ARG A 299 12.34 0.75 -9.26
N ILE A 300 11.12 0.35 -9.03
CA ILE A 300 10.18 -0.02 -10.10
C ILE A 300 9.44 1.25 -10.51
N HIS A 301 9.40 1.53 -11.82
CA HIS A 301 8.58 2.60 -12.39
C HIS A 301 7.11 2.41 -12.02
N LEU A 302 6.33 3.48 -11.78
CA LEU A 302 4.94 3.41 -11.33
C LEU A 302 4.09 2.45 -12.17
N PHE A 303 4.11 2.58 -13.49
CA PHE A 303 3.28 1.75 -14.37
C PHE A 303 3.76 0.30 -14.49
N HIS A 304 5.04 0.03 -14.21
CA HIS A 304 5.52 -1.34 -14.01
C HIS A 304 5.02 -1.92 -12.68
N TRP A 305 4.98 -1.14 -11.63
CA TRP A 305 4.38 -1.58 -10.36
C TRP A 305 2.91 -1.94 -10.55
N PHE A 306 2.15 -1.12 -11.26
CA PHE A 306 0.76 -1.41 -11.60
C PHE A 306 0.61 -2.68 -12.45
N TYR A 307 1.55 -2.95 -13.35
CA TYR A 307 1.57 -4.22 -14.10
C TYR A 307 1.64 -5.43 -13.15
N TYR A 308 2.58 -5.43 -12.21
CA TYR A 308 2.70 -6.52 -11.24
C TYR A 308 1.49 -6.63 -10.31
N LEU A 309 0.84 -5.53 -9.99
CA LEU A 309 -0.38 -5.50 -9.19
C LEU A 309 -1.66 -5.83 -9.99
N GLY A 310 -1.57 -5.92 -11.31
CA GLY A 310 -2.71 -6.18 -12.19
C GLY A 310 -3.68 -5.01 -12.32
N MET A 311 -3.22 -3.79 -12.07
CA MET A 311 -3.99 -2.56 -12.20
C MET A 311 -3.94 -2.08 -13.65
N GLU A 312 -4.94 -2.49 -14.44
CA GLU A 312 -4.97 -2.22 -15.88
C GLU A 312 -5.68 -0.92 -16.23
N ARG A 313 -6.62 -0.46 -15.40
CA ARG A 313 -7.37 0.78 -15.61
C ARG A 313 -6.91 1.83 -14.61
N ILE A 314 -6.47 2.95 -15.13
CA ILE A 314 -5.96 4.08 -14.36
C ILE A 314 -6.92 5.24 -14.58
N LEU A 315 -7.35 5.89 -13.50
CA LEU A 315 -8.10 7.13 -13.54
C LEU A 315 -7.18 8.26 -13.10
N VAL A 316 -6.85 9.13 -14.04
CA VAL A 316 -5.98 10.28 -13.77
C VAL A 316 -6.84 11.45 -13.27
N ASP A 317 -6.40 12.04 -12.17
CA ASP A 317 -7.01 13.23 -11.53
C ASP A 317 -8.51 13.10 -11.27
N ASN A 318 -8.90 11.95 -10.68
CA ASN A 318 -10.28 11.69 -10.27
C ASN A 318 -10.80 12.81 -9.34
N GLY A 319 -11.97 13.36 -9.67
CA GLY A 319 -12.56 14.49 -8.95
C GLY A 319 -12.16 15.87 -9.49
N SER A 320 -11.48 15.92 -10.63
CA SER A 320 -11.14 17.12 -11.38
C SER A 320 -11.42 16.88 -12.88
N TYR A 321 -10.67 17.49 -13.81
CA TYR A 321 -10.66 17.03 -15.19
C TYR A 321 -10.00 15.67 -15.25
N GLN A 322 -10.82 14.62 -15.29
CA GLN A 322 -10.36 13.25 -15.16
C GLN A 322 -10.24 12.55 -16.52
N LEU A 323 -9.27 11.65 -16.60
CA LEU A 323 -9.05 10.82 -17.78
C LEU A 323 -8.85 9.37 -17.41
N ALA A 324 -9.68 8.49 -17.96
CA ALA A 324 -9.45 7.05 -17.87
C ALA A 324 -8.42 6.61 -18.93
N VAL A 325 -7.37 5.94 -18.48
CA VAL A 325 -6.26 5.46 -19.33
C VAL A 325 -6.04 3.98 -19.07
N ASN A 326 -5.78 3.20 -20.13
CA ASN A 326 -5.29 1.84 -19.94
C ASN A 326 -3.79 1.88 -19.63
N ARG A 327 -3.35 1.10 -18.65
CA ARG A 327 -1.92 0.97 -18.32
C ARG A 327 -1.06 0.60 -19.54
N ARG A 328 -1.61 -0.22 -20.45
CA ARG A 328 -0.92 -0.67 -21.68
C ARG A 328 -0.59 0.48 -22.63
N ASP A 329 -1.43 1.53 -22.65
CA ASP A 329 -1.18 2.72 -23.48
C ASP A 329 0.00 3.53 -22.93
N LEU A 330 0.22 3.46 -21.61
CA LEU A 330 1.36 4.11 -20.94
C LEU A 330 2.64 3.26 -21.02
N MET A 331 2.51 1.95 -20.88
CA MET A 331 3.65 1.04 -20.89
C MET A 331 3.27 -0.32 -21.48
N PRO A 332 3.84 -0.72 -22.63
CA PRO A 332 3.59 -2.02 -23.24
C PRO A 332 4.06 -3.16 -22.33
N GLU A 333 3.41 -4.30 -22.43
CA GLU A 333 3.76 -5.48 -21.66
C GLU A 333 5.17 -5.99 -22.03
N ALA A 334 5.92 -6.40 -21.01
CA ALA A 334 7.25 -6.99 -21.21
C ALA A 334 7.17 -8.32 -22.01
N GLU A 335 6.02 -8.98 -21.99
CA GLU A 335 5.79 -10.27 -22.64
C GLU A 335 5.88 -10.22 -24.16
N GLU A 336 5.57 -9.10 -24.80
CA GLU A 336 5.63 -8.96 -26.26
C GLU A 336 7.04 -9.05 -26.84
N LYS A 337 8.07 -8.83 -26.02
CA LYS A 337 9.47 -8.77 -26.44
C LYS A 337 10.33 -9.97 -26.05
N VAL A 338 9.80 -10.89 -25.24
CA VAL A 338 10.57 -12.01 -24.66
C VAL A 338 10.07 -13.35 -25.20
N LYS A 339 11.00 -14.26 -25.55
CA LYS A 339 10.65 -15.64 -25.92
C LYS A 339 9.84 -16.29 -24.80
N LYS A 340 8.80 -17.06 -25.14
CA LYS A 340 7.89 -17.73 -24.17
C LYS A 340 8.62 -18.47 -23.04
N SER A 341 9.78 -19.05 -23.31
CA SER A 341 10.62 -19.74 -22.32
C SER A 341 11.37 -18.80 -21.35
N GLN A 342 11.29 -17.48 -21.55
CA GLN A 342 11.97 -16.46 -20.76
C GLN A 342 11.00 -15.51 -20.06
N VAL A 343 9.67 -15.70 -20.24
CA VAL A 343 8.65 -14.89 -19.57
C VAL A 343 8.76 -15.11 -18.06
N PRO A 344 8.98 -14.06 -17.30
CA PRO A 344 9.05 -14.18 -15.84
C PRO A 344 7.69 -14.61 -15.26
N VAL A 345 7.71 -15.37 -14.18
CA VAL A 345 6.50 -15.69 -13.43
C VAL A 345 5.89 -14.39 -12.91
N VAL A 346 4.67 -14.09 -13.34
CA VAL A 346 3.87 -12.94 -12.92
C VAL A 346 2.40 -13.36 -12.81
N ASN A 347 1.72 -12.85 -11.81
CA ASN A 347 0.32 -13.17 -11.53
C ASN A 347 -0.52 -11.88 -11.34
N PRO A 348 -0.59 -10.99 -12.34
CA PRO A 348 -1.24 -9.69 -12.16
C PRO A 348 -2.72 -9.82 -11.77
N LYS A 349 -3.47 -10.72 -12.39
CA LYS A 349 -4.89 -10.94 -12.04
C LYS A 349 -5.08 -11.44 -10.61
N LEU A 350 -4.20 -12.33 -10.13
CA LEU A 350 -4.22 -12.79 -8.75
C LEU A 350 -3.86 -11.65 -7.79
N ARG A 351 -2.83 -10.88 -8.10
CA ARG A 351 -2.40 -9.74 -7.29
C ARG A 351 -3.50 -8.69 -7.14
N PHE A 352 -4.20 -8.38 -8.23
CA PHE A 352 -5.37 -7.49 -8.17
C PHE A 352 -6.46 -8.06 -7.27
N ALA A 353 -6.82 -9.34 -7.45
CA ALA A 353 -7.86 -9.97 -6.64
C ALA A 353 -7.46 -10.07 -5.15
N MET A 354 -6.18 -10.26 -4.84
CA MET A 354 -5.66 -10.22 -3.47
C MET A 354 -5.79 -8.81 -2.87
N ALA A 355 -5.42 -7.77 -3.63
CA ALA A 355 -5.52 -6.38 -3.19
C ALA A 355 -6.99 -6.02 -2.91
N ASP A 356 -7.88 -6.29 -3.86
CA ASP A 356 -9.32 -6.04 -3.78
C ASP A 356 -9.97 -6.76 -2.58
N TYR A 357 -9.60 -8.02 -2.34
CA TYR A 357 -10.07 -8.76 -1.16
C TYR A 357 -9.51 -8.19 0.15
N LEU A 358 -8.22 -7.87 0.20
CA LEU A 358 -7.58 -7.35 1.42
C LEU A 358 -8.11 -5.98 1.82
N GLU A 359 -8.38 -5.10 0.86
CA GLU A 359 -9.00 -3.80 1.13
C GLU A 359 -10.38 -3.97 1.76
N GLU A 360 -11.21 -4.86 1.22
CA GLU A 360 -12.54 -5.14 1.79
C GLU A 360 -12.43 -5.80 3.17
N ALA A 361 -11.55 -6.78 3.32
CA ALA A 361 -11.39 -7.54 4.55
C ALA A 361 -10.92 -6.67 5.72
N ARG A 362 -10.06 -5.69 5.43
CA ARG A 362 -9.45 -4.79 6.42
C ARG A 362 -10.18 -3.47 6.61
N TRP A 363 -11.20 -3.21 5.82
CA TRP A 363 -12.07 -2.06 5.98
C TRP A 363 -13.12 -2.38 7.04
N HIS A 364 -12.97 -1.79 8.24
CA HIS A 364 -13.77 -2.11 9.43
C HIS A 364 -15.11 -1.35 9.46
N VAL A 365 -15.91 -1.50 8.41
CA VAL A 365 -17.27 -0.98 8.33
C VAL A 365 -18.26 -2.11 8.06
N SER A 366 -19.52 -1.93 8.46
CA SER A 366 -20.59 -2.86 8.13
C SER A 366 -21.61 -2.20 7.23
N TYR A 367 -22.01 -2.91 6.18
CA TYR A 367 -23.08 -2.52 5.27
C TYR A 367 -23.80 -3.78 4.77
N PRO A 368 -25.04 -3.69 4.27
CA PRO A 368 -25.87 -4.87 4.00
C PRO A 368 -25.24 -5.94 3.10
N GLU A 369 -24.50 -5.53 2.07
CA GLU A 369 -23.92 -6.42 1.06
C GLU A 369 -22.48 -6.86 1.38
N ARG A 370 -21.93 -6.47 2.54
CA ARG A 370 -20.52 -6.71 2.87
C ARG A 370 -20.11 -8.19 2.86
N GLU A 371 -20.92 -9.06 3.46
CA GLU A 371 -20.62 -10.49 3.49
C GLU A 371 -20.60 -11.12 2.11
N GLU A 372 -21.54 -10.72 1.24
CA GLU A 372 -21.61 -11.17 -0.13
C GLU A 372 -20.39 -10.64 -0.94
N ASN A 373 -20.06 -9.37 -0.80
CA ASN A 373 -18.89 -8.78 -1.45
C ASN A 373 -17.60 -9.46 -0.99
N MET A 374 -17.41 -9.66 0.29
CA MET A 374 -16.29 -10.40 0.86
C MET A 374 -16.16 -11.81 0.28
N LYS A 375 -17.29 -12.53 0.21
CA LYS A 375 -17.32 -13.88 -0.36
C LYS A 375 -16.94 -13.86 -1.85
N ASN A 376 -17.55 -12.98 -2.64
CA ASN A 376 -17.32 -12.89 -4.07
C ASN A 376 -15.85 -12.54 -4.38
N LYS A 377 -15.27 -11.59 -3.64
CA LYS A 377 -13.85 -11.21 -3.77
C LYS A 377 -12.93 -12.38 -3.37
N LYS A 378 -13.25 -13.08 -2.29
CA LYS A 378 -12.51 -14.26 -1.85
C LYS A 378 -12.58 -15.40 -2.87
N ASP A 379 -13.75 -15.74 -3.35
CA ASP A 379 -13.95 -16.82 -4.34
C ASP A 379 -13.18 -16.53 -5.64
N ARG A 380 -13.18 -15.26 -6.07
CA ARG A 380 -12.37 -14.80 -7.21
C ARG A 380 -10.87 -14.98 -6.95
N MET A 381 -10.39 -14.58 -5.79
CA MET A 381 -8.99 -14.73 -5.39
C MET A 381 -8.59 -16.20 -5.35
N ASP A 382 -9.38 -17.06 -4.70
CA ASP A 382 -9.10 -18.49 -4.57
C ASP A 382 -9.07 -19.20 -5.94
N ALA A 383 -9.99 -18.86 -6.84
CA ALA A 383 -10.03 -19.40 -8.19
C ALA A 383 -8.77 -19.04 -9.00
N LEU A 384 -8.24 -17.83 -8.81
CA LEU A 384 -7.01 -17.38 -9.46
C LEU A 384 -5.78 -18.01 -8.81
N LEU A 385 -5.77 -18.15 -7.48
CA LEU A 385 -4.71 -18.81 -6.73
C LEU A 385 -4.44 -20.22 -7.25
N LEU A 386 -5.50 -21.00 -7.45
CA LEU A 386 -5.42 -22.39 -7.95
C LEU A 386 -4.87 -22.51 -9.39
N ARG A 387 -4.86 -21.43 -10.16
CA ARG A 387 -4.41 -21.40 -11.56
C ARG A 387 -3.07 -20.71 -11.76
N SER A 388 -2.49 -20.21 -10.67
CA SER A 388 -1.28 -19.40 -10.70
C SER A 388 -0.03 -20.23 -10.48
N GLN A 389 1.08 -19.73 -11.04
CA GLN A 389 2.41 -20.25 -10.80
C GLN A 389 3.12 -19.37 -9.77
N PHE A 390 3.90 -19.99 -8.90
CA PHE A 390 4.59 -19.32 -7.82
C PHE A 390 6.09 -19.56 -7.88
N LEU A 391 6.83 -18.58 -7.37
CA LEU A 391 8.25 -18.68 -7.11
C LEU A 391 8.46 -19.19 -5.67
N VAL A 392 9.06 -20.35 -5.54
CA VAL A 392 9.43 -20.93 -4.24
C VAL A 392 10.92 -20.77 -4.04
N PRO A 393 11.38 -20.10 -2.95
CA PRO A 393 12.79 -19.92 -2.70
C PRO A 393 13.48 -21.27 -2.47
N MET A 394 14.65 -21.45 -3.06
CA MET A 394 15.48 -22.63 -2.81
C MET A 394 16.96 -22.28 -2.80
N LYS A 395 17.73 -23.02 -1.99
CA LYS A 395 19.17 -23.10 -2.08
C LYS A 395 19.56 -24.46 -2.62
N TYR A 396 20.54 -24.44 -3.49
CA TYR A 396 21.12 -25.63 -4.06
C TYR A 396 22.48 -25.88 -3.43
N GLU A 397 22.69 -27.09 -2.93
CA GLU A 397 23.97 -27.54 -2.41
C GLU A 397 24.39 -28.79 -3.17
N GLY A 398 25.51 -28.72 -3.89
CA GLY A 398 26.06 -29.84 -4.66
C GLY A 398 26.96 -29.37 -5.82
N GLY A 399 27.44 -30.31 -6.62
CA GLY A 399 28.30 -30.04 -7.77
C GLY A 399 27.62 -29.26 -8.88
N ALA A 400 28.33 -28.88 -9.94
CA ALA A 400 27.82 -28.04 -11.03
C ALA A 400 26.51 -28.60 -11.64
N LEU A 401 25.47 -27.77 -11.66
CA LEU A 401 24.22 -28.04 -12.35
C LEU A 401 24.49 -28.20 -13.85
N LYS A 402 24.18 -29.36 -14.40
CA LYS A 402 24.14 -29.51 -15.87
C LYS A 402 22.86 -28.87 -16.37
N ARG A 403 23.00 -27.74 -17.02
CA ARG A 403 21.92 -26.98 -17.61
C ARG A 403 21.69 -27.48 -19.05
N GLY A 404 20.64 -28.25 -19.26
CA GLY A 404 20.09 -28.49 -20.60
C GLY A 404 19.21 -27.32 -21.05
N GLU A 405 18.82 -27.26 -22.33
CA GLU A 405 18.02 -26.14 -22.87
C GLU A 405 16.68 -25.93 -22.12
N ASN A 406 16.08 -26.98 -21.55
CA ASN A 406 14.81 -26.92 -20.82
C ASN A 406 14.76 -27.80 -19.55
N GLN A 407 15.86 -28.38 -19.13
CA GLN A 407 15.89 -29.26 -17.96
C GLN A 407 17.14 -29.02 -17.13
N ILE A 408 16.96 -29.08 -15.82
CA ILE A 408 18.04 -29.12 -14.86
C ILE A 408 18.17 -30.58 -14.38
N SER A 409 19.30 -31.23 -14.69
CA SER A 409 19.56 -32.56 -14.21
C SER A 409 20.28 -32.52 -12.87
N PHE A 410 19.74 -33.24 -11.90
CA PHE A 410 20.33 -33.41 -10.56
C PHE A 410 21.15 -34.70 -10.52
N SER A 411 22.34 -34.66 -9.91
CA SER A 411 23.09 -35.86 -9.57
C SER A 411 22.67 -36.36 -8.19
N GLU A 412 22.92 -37.64 -7.87
CA GLU A 412 22.50 -38.27 -6.62
C GLU A 412 23.06 -37.58 -5.36
N ASN A 413 24.11 -36.78 -5.48
CA ASN A 413 24.77 -36.06 -4.36
C ASN A 413 24.27 -34.60 -4.20
N ASN A 414 23.19 -34.20 -4.86
CA ASN A 414 22.70 -32.83 -4.82
C ASN A 414 21.51 -32.72 -3.86
N SER A 415 21.55 -31.73 -2.97
CA SER A 415 20.44 -31.42 -2.09
C SER A 415 19.82 -30.05 -2.40
N MET A 416 18.50 -29.98 -2.31
CA MET A 416 17.75 -28.71 -2.36
C MET A 416 17.27 -28.38 -0.95
N LYS A 417 17.51 -27.15 -0.52
CA LYS A 417 17.01 -26.63 0.76
C LYS A 417 15.97 -25.56 0.51
N PHE A 418 14.84 -25.70 1.18
CA PHE A 418 13.74 -24.73 1.18
C PHE A 418 13.71 -23.99 2.51
N PRO A 419 13.50 -22.69 2.53
CA PRO A 419 13.31 -21.95 3.77
C PRO A 419 11.98 -22.36 4.39
N ARG A 420 11.95 -22.47 5.70
CA ARG A 420 10.74 -22.68 6.50
C ARG A 420 10.50 -21.45 7.36
N ILE A 421 9.29 -20.97 7.36
CA ILE A 421 8.82 -19.92 8.25
C ILE A 421 7.97 -20.61 9.31
N GLU A 422 8.30 -20.43 10.57
CA GLU A 422 7.55 -20.97 11.69
C GLU A 422 6.60 -19.91 12.24
N ASN A 423 5.33 -20.26 12.42
CA ASN A 423 4.39 -19.43 13.14
C ASN A 423 4.46 -19.72 14.65
N ASN A 424 3.73 -18.92 15.42
CA ASN A 424 3.74 -19.04 16.88
C ASN A 424 3.09 -20.33 17.43
N LEU A 425 2.43 -21.08 16.56
CA LEU A 425 1.83 -22.37 16.90
C LEU A 425 2.79 -23.54 16.57
N GLY A 426 4.04 -23.26 16.21
CA GLY A 426 5.02 -24.26 15.81
C GLY A 426 4.75 -24.88 14.42
N GLN A 427 3.87 -24.29 13.61
CA GLN A 427 3.57 -24.77 12.28
C GLN A 427 4.57 -24.19 11.28
N TYR A 428 5.03 -25.01 10.34
CA TYR A 428 5.99 -24.61 9.32
C TYR A 428 5.31 -24.32 8.00
N PHE A 429 5.72 -23.22 7.38
CA PHE A 429 5.25 -22.79 6.08
C PHE A 429 6.43 -22.63 5.11
N ILE A 430 6.19 -22.95 3.85
CA ILE A 430 7.12 -22.63 2.76
C ILE A 430 6.60 -21.35 2.09
N PRO A 431 7.38 -20.26 2.05
CA PRO A 431 6.97 -19.05 1.41
C PRO A 431 6.88 -19.22 -0.10
N MET A 432 5.82 -18.67 -0.70
CA MET A 432 5.61 -18.63 -2.14
C MET A 432 5.38 -17.19 -2.58
N PHE A 433 5.90 -16.81 -3.72
CA PHE A 433 5.84 -15.45 -4.25
C PHE A 433 5.16 -15.41 -5.61
N THR A 434 4.35 -14.39 -5.80
CA THR A 434 3.56 -14.19 -7.03
C THR A 434 4.40 -13.73 -8.21
N ASP A 435 5.57 -13.13 -7.92
CA ASP A 435 6.43 -12.50 -8.93
C ASP A 435 7.87 -12.29 -8.41
N TRP A 436 8.78 -11.96 -9.30
CA TRP A 436 10.18 -11.72 -8.97
C TRP A 436 10.42 -10.47 -8.09
N PRO A 437 9.76 -9.33 -8.27
CA PRO A 437 9.88 -8.19 -7.37
C PRO A 437 9.59 -8.55 -5.91
N GLU A 438 8.48 -9.24 -5.65
CA GLU A 438 8.15 -9.69 -4.28
C GLU A 438 9.16 -10.73 -3.76
N PHE A 439 9.55 -11.67 -4.61
CA PHE A 439 10.58 -12.64 -4.25
C PHE A 439 11.88 -11.95 -3.83
N ARG A 440 12.36 -10.96 -4.58
CA ARG A 440 13.64 -10.26 -4.33
C ARG A 440 13.61 -9.31 -3.14
N ARG A 441 12.43 -8.96 -2.63
CA ARG A 441 12.30 -8.22 -1.36
C ARG A 441 12.75 -9.06 -0.16
N GLY A 442 12.48 -10.37 -0.18
CA GLY A 442 12.83 -11.28 0.92
C GLY A 442 14.10 -12.11 0.68
N TYR A 443 14.45 -12.38 -0.58
CA TYR A 443 15.49 -13.35 -0.94
C TYR A 443 16.48 -12.77 -1.95
N ARG A 444 17.73 -12.58 -1.50
CA ARG A 444 18.82 -12.01 -2.33
C ARG A 444 19.20 -12.95 -3.48
N LYS A 445 19.51 -12.36 -4.65
CA LYS A 445 19.83 -13.08 -5.88
C LYS A 445 21.08 -13.96 -5.74
N GLU A 446 22.04 -13.51 -4.97
CA GLU A 446 23.33 -14.17 -4.76
C GLU A 446 23.22 -15.43 -3.90
N GLU A 447 22.19 -15.50 -3.05
CA GLU A 447 22.02 -16.57 -2.08
C GLU A 447 20.88 -17.54 -2.43
N TRP A 448 19.87 -17.05 -3.16
CA TRP A 448 18.63 -17.78 -3.38
C TRP A 448 18.24 -17.85 -4.85
N ALA A 449 18.01 -19.07 -5.30
CA ALA A 449 17.31 -19.35 -6.55
C ALA A 449 15.81 -19.49 -6.28
N ALA A 450 15.02 -19.59 -7.35
CA ALA A 450 13.60 -19.89 -7.25
C ALA A 450 13.25 -21.13 -8.08
N MET A 451 12.38 -21.95 -7.54
CA MET A 451 11.67 -23.00 -8.28
C MET A 451 10.30 -22.47 -8.64
N VAL A 452 9.86 -22.75 -9.86
CA VAL A 452 8.50 -22.39 -10.32
C VAL A 452 7.59 -23.58 -10.06
N LEU A 453 6.53 -23.37 -9.29
CA LEU A 453 5.57 -24.42 -8.95
C LEU A 453 4.13 -23.94 -9.19
N ASP A 454 3.29 -24.80 -9.68
CA ASP A 454 1.84 -24.66 -9.63
C ASP A 454 1.33 -25.12 -8.26
N LEU A 455 0.33 -24.44 -7.71
CA LEU A 455 -0.24 -24.84 -6.42
C LEU A 455 -0.77 -26.29 -6.44
N ARG A 456 -1.30 -26.75 -7.59
CA ARG A 456 -1.78 -28.12 -7.79
C ARG A 456 -0.68 -29.18 -7.67
N ALA A 457 0.57 -28.81 -7.88
CA ALA A 457 1.69 -29.73 -7.70
C ALA A 457 2.14 -29.89 -6.24
N LEU A 458 1.56 -29.06 -5.34
CA LEU A 458 1.87 -29.03 -3.91
C LEU A 458 0.78 -29.70 -3.05
N ILE A 459 -0.41 -29.94 -3.61
CA ILE A 459 -1.55 -30.61 -3.00
C ILE A 459 -1.61 -32.05 -3.50
#